data_ff2d6cc5ba71db83cc1f52f0c077593b
#
_entry.id   ff2d6cc5ba71db83cc1f52f0c077593b
#
_cell.length_a   1.000
_cell.length_b   1.000
_cell.length_c   1.000
_cell.angle_alpha   90.00
_cell.angle_beta   90.00
_cell.angle_gamma   90.00
#
_symmetry.space_group_name_H-M   'P 1'
#
loop_
_entity.id
_entity.type
_entity.pdbx_description
1 polymer ?
#
loop_
_entity_poly.entity_id
_entity_poly.type
_entity_poly.pdbx_seq_one_letter_code
_entity_poly.pdbx_strand_id
1 'polypeptide(L)'
;MTTELQKRIEQDASGFVLLSDHVPGIVQEIRYYSTYNFVGDRIDGYEEPCAILTREAARALKTVANQANVMGYRLKIFDAYRPATAVKHFVLWGIEDLDQRMKPFFYPELEKQALFMQGYIASRSSHSRGSTVDLTLLDMKTGKELDMGSPFDFFSPVSHPDCRTITDEQYANRMALRDLMLSNGFAPLPEISA
;
A
#
# COMPACT_ATOMS: atom_id res chain seq x y z
N MET A 1 8.93 -24.78 -9.85
CA MET A 1 9.63 -25.04 -8.56
C MET A 1 9.08 -24.02 -7.55
N THR A 2 8.60 -24.48 -6.41
CA THR A 2 8.11 -23.63 -5.32
C THR A 2 9.30 -22.90 -4.70
N THR A 3 9.21 -21.57 -4.53
CA THR A 3 10.28 -20.80 -3.89
C THR A 3 10.42 -21.18 -2.42
N GLU A 4 11.56 -20.88 -1.79
CA GLU A 4 11.77 -21.14 -0.36
C GLU A 4 10.75 -20.36 0.49
N LEU A 5 10.40 -19.13 0.08
CA LEU A 5 9.35 -18.35 0.72
C LEU A 5 7.97 -19.02 0.64
N GLN A 6 7.59 -19.55 -0.54
CA GLN A 6 6.34 -20.29 -0.69
C GLN A 6 6.27 -21.49 0.26
N LYS A 7 7.35 -22.26 0.38
CA LYS A 7 7.44 -23.38 1.33
C LYS A 7 7.28 -22.94 2.79
N ARG A 8 7.93 -21.83 3.17
CA ARG A 8 7.81 -21.28 4.54
C ARG A 8 6.38 -20.84 4.84
N ILE A 9 5.70 -20.17 3.89
CA ILE A 9 4.31 -19.74 4.04
C ILE A 9 3.34 -20.93 4.08
N GLU A 10 3.56 -21.96 3.26
CA GLU A 10 2.74 -23.19 3.27
C GLU A 10 2.88 -23.97 4.58
N GLN A 11 4.04 -23.92 5.22
CA GLN A 11 4.31 -24.55 6.51
C GLN A 11 3.82 -23.72 7.71
N ASP A 12 3.55 -22.44 7.48
CA ASP A 12 3.08 -21.54 8.53
C ASP A 12 1.57 -21.71 8.78
N ALA A 13 1.22 -22.16 10.00
CA ALA A 13 -0.15 -22.29 10.44
C ALA A 13 -0.86 -20.93 10.68
N SER A 14 -0.18 -19.79 10.43
CA SER A 14 -0.71 -18.43 10.67
C SER A 14 -1.90 -18.07 9.77
N GLY A 15 -2.13 -18.81 8.68
CA GLY A 15 -3.18 -18.50 7.71
C GLY A 15 -2.82 -17.40 6.69
N PHE A 16 -1.55 -17.02 6.61
CA PHE A 16 -1.05 -16.12 5.56
C PHE A 16 -0.90 -16.83 4.21
N VAL A 17 -1.01 -16.04 3.13
CA VAL A 17 -0.90 -16.53 1.76
C VAL A 17 -0.21 -15.49 0.86
N LEU A 18 0.47 -15.96 -0.19
CA LEU A 18 0.97 -15.12 -1.27
C LEU A 18 -0.20 -14.66 -2.15
N LEU A 19 -0.27 -13.36 -2.42
CA LEU A 19 -1.34 -12.80 -3.28
C LEU A 19 -1.25 -13.29 -4.72
N SER A 20 -0.05 -13.50 -5.26
CA SER A 20 0.16 -14.04 -6.60
C SER A 20 -0.59 -15.36 -6.84
N ASP A 21 -0.65 -16.21 -5.81
CA ASP A 21 -1.24 -17.54 -5.91
C ASP A 21 -2.77 -17.51 -5.74
N HIS A 22 -3.29 -16.46 -5.11
CA HIS A 22 -4.71 -16.36 -4.75
C HIS A 22 -5.49 -15.37 -5.62
N VAL A 23 -4.82 -14.36 -6.17
CA VAL A 23 -5.44 -13.29 -6.99
C VAL A 23 -4.74 -13.24 -8.35
N PRO A 24 -5.16 -14.08 -9.32
CA PRO A 24 -4.54 -14.13 -10.65
C PRO A 24 -4.55 -12.77 -11.35
N GLY A 25 -3.44 -12.41 -11.94
CA GLY A 25 -3.30 -11.17 -12.71
C GLY A 25 -3.13 -9.89 -11.88
N ILE A 26 -3.02 -10.01 -10.55
CA ILE A 26 -2.68 -8.87 -9.71
C ILE A 26 -1.29 -8.35 -10.03
N VAL A 27 -1.15 -7.04 -10.15
CA VAL A 27 0.16 -6.40 -10.36
C VAL A 27 0.76 -6.06 -9.00
N GLN A 28 2.02 -6.35 -8.80
CA GLN A 28 2.72 -6.07 -7.55
C GLN A 28 3.92 -5.17 -7.84
N GLU A 29 3.94 -4.00 -7.22
CA GLU A 29 5.09 -3.09 -7.18
C GLU A 29 5.39 -2.76 -5.72
N ILE A 30 5.96 -3.74 -5.01
CA ILE A 30 6.20 -3.60 -3.58
C ILE A 30 7.24 -2.52 -3.33
N ARG A 31 6.76 -1.34 -2.93
CA ARG A 31 7.56 -0.11 -2.80
C ARG A 31 8.69 -0.26 -1.79
N TYR A 32 8.43 -0.94 -0.69
CA TYR A 32 9.39 -1.08 0.38
C TYR A 32 10.47 -2.15 0.13
N TYR A 33 10.30 -2.97 -0.89
CA TYR A 33 11.37 -3.82 -1.42
C TYR A 33 12.34 -3.03 -2.31
N SER A 34 11.88 -1.98 -2.98
CA SER A 34 12.69 -1.11 -3.82
C SER A 34 13.26 0.07 -3.02
N THR A 35 14.13 0.86 -3.67
CA THR A 35 14.63 2.13 -3.12
C THR A 35 13.72 3.31 -3.42
N TYR A 36 12.66 3.12 -4.24
CA TYR A 36 11.71 4.18 -4.55
C TYR A 36 10.56 4.21 -3.54
N ASN A 37 10.89 4.64 -2.34
CA ASN A 37 9.99 4.88 -1.22
C ASN A 37 10.46 6.12 -0.45
N PHE A 38 9.73 6.55 0.57
CA PHE A 38 10.02 7.79 1.30
C PHE A 38 11.33 7.76 2.11
N VAL A 39 11.89 6.57 2.37
CA VAL A 39 13.19 6.39 3.02
C VAL A 39 14.34 6.49 2.02
N GLY A 40 14.14 5.94 0.81
CA GLY A 40 15.14 5.91 -0.26
C GLY A 40 16.06 4.68 -0.23
N ASP A 41 15.75 3.69 0.62
CA ASP A 41 16.45 2.41 0.72
C ASP A 41 15.42 1.27 0.79
N ARG A 42 15.89 0.04 0.53
CA ARG A 42 15.06 -1.13 0.79
C ARG A 42 14.79 -1.26 2.28
N ILE A 43 13.54 -1.45 2.64
CA ILE A 43 13.10 -1.49 4.03
C ILE A 43 13.37 -2.87 4.63
N ASP A 44 13.85 -2.90 5.87
CA ASP A 44 14.15 -4.12 6.60
C ASP A 44 12.94 -5.05 6.69
N GLY A 45 13.16 -6.33 6.40
CA GLY A 45 12.12 -7.35 6.44
C GLY A 45 11.38 -7.55 5.12
N TYR A 46 11.60 -6.72 4.09
CA TYR A 46 11.16 -6.98 2.73
C TYR A 46 12.26 -7.74 1.98
N GLU A 47 12.20 -9.07 2.08
CA GLU A 47 13.20 -9.97 1.48
C GLU A 47 12.91 -10.26 0.01
N GLU A 48 11.63 -10.24 -0.39
CA GLU A 48 11.16 -10.47 -1.77
C GLU A 48 10.07 -9.45 -2.17
N PRO A 49 9.93 -9.14 -3.47
CA PRO A 49 8.94 -8.18 -3.98
C PRO A 49 7.55 -8.83 -4.08
N CYS A 50 7.03 -9.35 -2.98
CA CYS A 50 5.75 -10.06 -2.95
C CYS A 50 4.81 -9.49 -1.88
N ALA A 51 3.52 -9.52 -2.21
CA ALA A 51 2.46 -9.18 -1.28
C ALA A 51 1.93 -10.43 -0.57
N ILE A 52 1.82 -10.34 0.76
CA ILE A 52 1.31 -11.39 1.64
C ILE A 52 0.11 -10.83 2.39
N LEU A 53 -0.98 -11.59 2.47
CA LEU A 53 -2.15 -11.26 3.28
C LEU A 53 -2.65 -12.49 4.04
N THR A 54 -3.54 -12.27 5.01
CA THR A 54 -4.33 -13.37 5.56
C THR A 54 -5.20 -13.97 4.46
N ARG A 55 -5.53 -15.26 4.59
CA ARG A 55 -6.36 -15.99 3.63
C ARG A 55 -7.74 -15.34 3.42
N GLU A 56 -8.31 -14.81 4.50
CA GLU A 56 -9.58 -14.10 4.43
C GLU A 56 -9.47 -12.80 3.63
N ALA A 57 -8.47 -11.96 3.92
CA ALA A 57 -8.23 -10.73 3.18
C ALA A 57 -7.91 -11.00 1.70
N ALA A 58 -7.12 -12.04 1.41
CA ALA A 58 -6.82 -12.44 0.04
C ALA A 58 -8.06 -12.91 -0.73
N ARG A 59 -9.00 -13.64 -0.08
CA ARG A 59 -10.26 -14.03 -0.70
C ARG A 59 -11.14 -12.81 -1.01
N ALA A 60 -11.27 -11.87 -0.07
CA ALA A 60 -12.01 -10.64 -0.29
C ALA A 60 -11.37 -9.83 -1.43
N LEU A 61 -10.04 -9.68 -1.44
CA LEU A 61 -9.33 -8.96 -2.49
C LEU A 61 -9.45 -9.62 -3.87
N LYS A 62 -9.56 -10.95 -3.94
CA LYS A 62 -9.88 -11.66 -5.18
C LYS A 62 -11.22 -11.24 -5.76
N THR A 63 -12.23 -11.05 -4.91
CA THR A 63 -13.55 -10.56 -5.36
C THR A 63 -13.44 -9.12 -5.86
N VAL A 64 -12.70 -8.26 -5.16
CA VAL A 64 -12.39 -6.90 -5.62
C VAL A 64 -11.73 -6.92 -7.00
N ALA A 65 -10.70 -7.76 -7.19
CA ALA A 65 -9.98 -7.89 -8.45
C ALA A 65 -10.90 -8.32 -9.60
N ASN A 66 -11.79 -9.29 -9.37
CA ASN A 66 -12.74 -9.75 -10.37
C ASN A 66 -13.72 -8.63 -10.77
N GLN A 67 -14.23 -7.88 -9.80
CA GLN A 67 -15.12 -6.74 -10.07
C GLN A 67 -14.38 -5.61 -10.79
N ALA A 68 -13.15 -5.29 -10.39
CA ALA A 68 -12.31 -4.32 -11.08
C ALA A 68 -12.10 -4.72 -12.56
N ASN A 69 -11.83 -5.99 -12.83
CA ASN A 69 -11.64 -6.51 -14.18
C ASN A 69 -12.89 -6.32 -15.05
N VAL A 70 -14.08 -6.53 -14.51
CA VAL A 70 -15.35 -6.26 -15.21
C VAL A 70 -15.50 -4.78 -15.56
N MET A 71 -14.99 -3.90 -14.71
CA MET A 71 -14.98 -2.44 -14.95
C MET A 71 -13.87 -2.00 -15.91
N GLY A 72 -12.99 -2.90 -16.36
CA GLY A 72 -11.86 -2.59 -17.24
C GLY A 72 -10.59 -2.17 -16.50
N TYR A 73 -10.50 -2.47 -15.21
CA TYR A 73 -9.36 -2.13 -14.37
C TYR A 73 -8.67 -3.37 -13.83
N ARG A 74 -7.41 -3.22 -13.44
CA ARG A 74 -6.62 -4.23 -12.73
C ARG A 74 -6.10 -3.64 -11.42
N LEU A 75 -6.02 -4.44 -10.37
CA LEU A 75 -5.41 -4.00 -9.12
C LEU A 75 -3.89 -3.99 -9.22
N LYS A 76 -3.27 -2.95 -8.67
CA LYS A 76 -1.83 -2.84 -8.44
C LYS A 76 -1.57 -2.61 -6.96
N ILE A 77 -0.75 -3.47 -6.36
CA ILE A 77 -0.42 -3.47 -4.93
C ILE A 77 0.93 -2.80 -4.71
N PHE A 78 0.97 -1.88 -3.76
CA PHE A 78 2.18 -1.20 -3.31
C PHE A 78 2.72 -1.78 -2.00
N ASP A 79 1.83 -2.17 -1.07
CA ASP A 79 2.15 -2.82 0.19
C ASP A 79 1.00 -3.70 0.68
N ALA A 80 1.32 -4.71 1.50
CA ALA A 80 0.36 -5.60 2.12
C ALA A 80 0.80 -5.93 3.55
N TYR A 81 1.19 -7.18 3.89
CA TYR A 81 1.79 -7.45 5.18
C TYR A 81 3.11 -6.71 5.33
N ARG A 82 3.22 -5.94 6.40
CA ARG A 82 4.41 -5.18 6.77
C ARG A 82 5.04 -5.77 8.02
N PRO A 83 6.27 -6.32 7.94
CA PRO A 83 6.95 -6.86 9.10
C PRO A 83 7.18 -5.81 10.20
N ALA A 84 7.25 -6.25 11.45
CA ALA A 84 7.54 -5.34 12.57
C ALA A 84 8.94 -4.70 12.45
N THR A 85 9.89 -5.38 11.80
CA THR A 85 11.22 -4.84 11.47
C THR A 85 11.13 -3.63 10.55
N ALA A 86 10.22 -3.65 9.57
CA ALA A 86 9.96 -2.51 8.68
C ALA A 86 9.42 -1.31 9.45
N VAL A 87 8.46 -1.51 10.34
CA VAL A 87 7.92 -0.44 11.19
C VAL A 87 9.03 0.17 12.05
N LYS A 88 9.90 -0.66 12.62
CA LYS A 88 11.07 -0.19 13.38
C LYS A 88 12.03 0.62 12.50
N HIS A 89 12.28 0.17 11.26
CA HIS A 89 13.11 0.90 10.30
C HIS A 89 12.56 2.31 10.04
N PHE A 90 11.25 2.44 9.79
CA PHE A 90 10.60 3.74 9.59
C PHE A 90 10.78 4.66 10.80
N VAL A 91 10.61 4.14 12.01
CA VAL A 91 10.80 4.91 13.25
C VAL A 91 12.24 5.39 13.38
N LEU A 92 13.22 4.52 13.14
CA LEU A 92 14.64 4.88 13.22
C LEU A 92 15.02 5.91 12.16
N TRP A 93 14.56 5.73 10.93
CA TRP A 93 14.77 6.71 9.85
C TRP A 93 14.16 8.08 10.19
N GLY A 94 12.99 8.11 10.81
CA GLY A 94 12.32 9.36 11.15
C GLY A 94 12.97 10.13 12.30
N ILE A 95 13.73 9.45 13.16
CA ILE A 95 14.50 10.09 14.23
C ILE A 95 15.78 10.73 13.66
N GLU A 96 16.34 10.16 12.60
CA GLU A 96 17.51 10.67 11.93
C GLU A 96 17.16 11.80 10.96
N ASP A 97 17.57 13.02 11.29
CA ASP A 97 17.16 14.23 10.57
C ASP A 97 18.00 14.54 9.31
N LEU A 98 19.15 13.90 9.17
CA LEU A 98 20.14 14.24 8.13
C LEU A 98 19.75 13.72 6.74
N ASP A 99 19.13 12.55 6.64
CA ASP A 99 18.75 11.94 5.36
C ASP A 99 17.39 12.45 4.89
N GLN A 100 17.39 13.42 4.00
CA GLN A 100 16.19 14.02 3.39
C GLN A 100 16.16 13.85 1.86
N ARG A 101 16.93 12.92 1.30
CA ARG A 101 17.06 12.73 -0.16
C ARG A 101 15.74 12.47 -0.88
N MET A 102 14.76 11.86 -0.20
CA MET A 102 13.45 11.55 -0.77
C MET A 102 12.38 12.61 -0.46
N LYS A 103 12.72 13.64 0.32
CA LYS A 103 11.80 14.73 0.67
C LYS A 103 11.12 15.36 -0.54
N PRO A 104 11.82 15.72 -1.63
CA PRO A 104 11.19 16.37 -2.79
C PRO A 104 10.10 15.53 -3.47
N PHE A 105 10.13 14.21 -3.27
CA PHE A 105 9.22 13.27 -3.94
C PHE A 105 8.05 12.82 -3.07
N PHE A 106 8.24 12.77 -1.75
CA PHE A 106 7.25 12.16 -0.85
C PHE A 106 6.69 13.11 0.21
N TYR A 107 7.47 14.11 0.69
CA TYR A 107 7.05 15.03 1.76
C TYR A 107 7.64 16.44 1.59
N PRO A 108 7.45 17.07 0.40
CA PRO A 108 8.15 18.31 0.06
C PRO A 108 7.85 19.46 1.03
N GLU A 109 6.67 19.47 1.61
CA GLU A 109 6.17 20.53 2.48
C GLU A 109 6.32 20.25 3.98
N LEU A 110 6.76 19.04 4.34
CA LEU A 110 6.81 18.59 5.73
C LEU A 110 8.25 18.30 6.17
N GLU A 111 8.49 18.50 7.46
CA GLU A 111 9.70 17.97 8.12
C GLU A 111 9.43 16.55 8.63
N LYS A 112 10.48 15.71 8.75
CA LYS A 112 10.34 14.31 9.19
C LYS A 112 9.57 14.18 10.51
N GLN A 113 9.83 15.07 11.45
CA GLN A 113 9.13 15.07 12.76
C GLN A 113 7.63 15.28 12.60
N ALA A 114 7.21 16.11 11.64
CA ALA A 114 5.79 16.34 11.37
C ALA A 114 5.09 15.08 10.82
N LEU A 115 5.83 14.18 10.14
CA LEU A 115 5.28 12.93 9.62
C LEU A 115 4.75 12.01 10.73
N PHE A 116 5.41 12.02 11.90
CA PHE A 116 4.94 11.28 13.07
C PHE A 116 3.82 12.02 13.80
N MET A 117 3.97 13.34 13.99
CA MET A 117 2.97 14.14 14.71
C MET A 117 1.63 14.19 13.98
N GLN A 118 1.68 14.23 12.65
CA GLN A 118 0.48 14.21 11.80
C GLN A 118 0.02 12.79 11.45
N GLY A 119 0.73 11.77 11.98
CA GLY A 119 0.35 10.38 11.89
C GLY A 119 0.55 9.71 10.55
N TYR A 120 1.24 10.34 9.59
CA TYR A 120 1.63 9.68 8.34
C TYR A 120 2.51 8.44 8.58
N ILE A 121 3.34 8.48 9.63
CA ILE A 121 4.16 7.34 10.07
C ILE A 121 3.83 7.03 11.51
N ALA A 122 3.46 5.79 11.80
CA ALA A 122 3.10 5.33 13.12
C ALA A 122 4.10 4.30 13.67
N SER A 123 4.28 4.26 14.99
CA SER A 123 5.07 3.25 15.68
C SER A 123 4.42 1.85 15.71
N ARG A 124 3.16 1.76 15.30
CA ARG A 124 2.41 0.51 15.10
C ARG A 124 1.68 0.57 13.78
N SER A 125 1.68 -0.51 13.02
CA SER A 125 1.04 -0.58 11.72
C SER A 125 -0.07 -1.61 11.68
N SER A 126 -1.22 -1.24 11.11
CA SER A 126 -2.30 -2.19 10.81
C SER A 126 -1.87 -3.25 9.80
N HIS A 127 -0.94 -2.92 8.91
CA HIS A 127 -0.36 -3.84 7.92
C HIS A 127 0.31 -5.06 8.57
N SER A 128 0.87 -4.92 9.78
CA SER A 128 1.48 -6.03 10.51
C SER A 128 0.49 -7.12 10.93
N ARG A 129 -0.82 -6.86 10.80
CA ARG A 129 -1.87 -7.87 11.03
C ARG A 129 -2.21 -8.68 9.76
N GLY A 130 -1.70 -8.28 8.59
CA GLY A 130 -1.89 -8.98 7.32
C GLY A 130 -3.27 -8.84 6.69
N SER A 131 -4.07 -7.85 7.09
CA SER A 131 -5.38 -7.56 6.49
C SER A 131 -5.53 -6.14 5.96
N THR A 132 -4.43 -5.39 5.95
CA THR A 132 -4.35 -4.05 5.35
C THR A 132 -3.55 -4.13 4.06
N VAL A 133 -3.98 -3.38 3.05
CA VAL A 133 -3.34 -3.34 1.73
C VAL A 133 -3.37 -1.93 1.16
N ASP A 134 -2.26 -1.52 0.58
CA ASP A 134 -2.12 -0.29 -0.20
C ASP A 134 -2.15 -0.63 -1.68
N LEU A 135 -3.05 -0.01 -2.41
CA LEU A 135 -3.30 -0.39 -3.79
C LEU A 135 -3.85 0.76 -4.64
N THR A 136 -3.76 0.60 -5.95
CA THR A 136 -4.40 1.48 -6.94
C THR A 136 -5.03 0.67 -8.07
N LEU A 137 -5.68 1.36 -9.00
CA LEU A 137 -6.25 0.80 -10.20
C LEU A 137 -5.37 1.10 -11.42
N LEU A 138 -5.17 0.10 -12.27
CA LEU A 138 -4.59 0.24 -13.60
C LEU A 138 -5.70 0.15 -14.64
N ASP A 139 -5.74 1.06 -15.59
CA ASP A 139 -6.57 0.94 -16.78
C ASP A 139 -6.03 -0.19 -17.67
N MET A 140 -6.86 -1.17 -17.99
CA MET A 140 -6.45 -2.36 -18.73
C MET A 140 -6.12 -2.08 -20.20
N LYS A 141 -6.62 -0.97 -20.77
CA LYS A 141 -6.36 -0.59 -22.18
C LYS A 141 -5.02 0.09 -22.33
N THR A 142 -4.68 0.95 -21.37
CA THR A 142 -3.47 1.77 -21.42
C THR A 142 -2.32 1.18 -20.60
N GLY A 143 -2.61 0.32 -19.62
CA GLY A 143 -1.66 -0.21 -18.65
C GLY A 143 -1.18 0.82 -17.62
N LYS A 144 -1.75 2.02 -17.61
CA LYS A 144 -1.36 3.10 -16.70
C LYS A 144 -2.23 3.10 -15.44
N GLU A 145 -1.65 3.61 -14.37
CA GLU A 145 -2.41 3.90 -13.14
C GLU A 145 -3.48 4.95 -13.43
N LEU A 146 -4.65 4.80 -12.79
CA LEU A 146 -5.60 5.89 -12.74
C LEU A 146 -5.02 7.04 -11.93
N ASP A 147 -5.23 8.26 -12.42
CA ASP A 147 -4.78 9.45 -11.71
C ASP A 147 -5.65 9.66 -10.46
N MET A 148 -5.05 9.46 -9.29
CA MET A 148 -5.69 9.63 -7.98
C MET A 148 -5.44 11.04 -7.39
N GLY A 149 -4.77 11.94 -8.14
CA GLY A 149 -4.43 13.30 -7.69
C GLY A 149 -3.18 13.39 -6.82
N SER A 150 -2.66 12.27 -6.35
CA SER A 150 -1.36 12.17 -5.68
C SER A 150 -0.79 10.77 -5.86
N PRO A 151 0.55 10.62 -5.89
CA PRO A 151 1.17 9.30 -5.91
C PRO A 151 1.08 8.61 -4.55
N PHE A 152 1.38 7.30 -4.54
CA PHE A 152 1.49 6.51 -3.32
C PHE A 152 2.55 7.11 -2.37
N ASP A 153 2.25 7.12 -1.06
CA ASP A 153 3.12 7.67 0.00
C ASP A 153 3.44 9.18 -0.16
N PHE A 154 2.63 9.93 -0.86
CA PHE A 154 2.79 11.38 -0.89
C PHE A 154 2.17 12.00 0.35
N PHE A 155 3.00 12.40 1.31
CA PHE A 155 2.57 12.94 2.59
C PHE A 155 2.20 14.43 2.46
N SER A 156 0.95 14.68 2.18
CA SER A 156 0.38 16.00 1.97
C SER A 156 -1.14 15.94 2.16
N PRO A 157 -1.80 17.04 2.56
CA PRO A 157 -3.26 17.11 2.62
C PRO A 157 -3.98 16.71 1.33
N VAL A 158 -3.31 16.86 0.16
CA VAL A 158 -3.88 16.42 -1.12
C VAL A 158 -4.12 14.90 -1.18
N SER A 159 -3.39 14.12 -0.39
CA SER A 159 -3.52 12.65 -0.35
C SER A 159 -4.67 12.17 0.53
N HIS A 160 -5.29 13.04 1.33
CA HIS A 160 -6.42 12.66 2.16
C HIS A 160 -7.63 12.28 1.28
N PRO A 161 -8.39 11.25 1.64
CA PRO A 161 -9.52 10.76 0.85
C PRO A 161 -10.58 11.83 0.54
N ASP A 162 -10.81 12.75 1.48
CA ASP A 162 -11.79 13.81 1.35
C ASP A 162 -11.27 15.11 0.71
N CYS A 163 -10.02 15.11 0.25
CA CYS A 163 -9.44 16.27 -0.41
C CYS A 163 -10.27 16.66 -1.63
N ARG A 164 -10.65 17.95 -1.71
CA ARG A 164 -11.44 18.55 -2.79
C ARG A 164 -10.65 19.51 -3.67
N THR A 165 -9.35 19.64 -3.44
CA THR A 165 -8.48 20.48 -4.27
C THR A 165 -7.93 19.75 -5.51
N ILE A 166 -8.38 18.52 -5.73
CA ILE A 166 -8.11 17.70 -6.91
C ILE A 166 -9.21 17.84 -7.95
N THR A 167 -8.98 17.36 -9.18
CA THR A 167 -10.01 17.40 -10.23
C THR A 167 -11.16 16.44 -9.93
N ASP A 168 -12.32 16.70 -10.56
CA ASP A 168 -13.50 15.82 -10.46
C ASP A 168 -13.18 14.39 -10.94
N GLU A 169 -12.35 14.24 -11.97
CA GLU A 169 -11.91 12.93 -12.48
C GLU A 169 -11.05 12.19 -11.44
N GLN A 170 -10.06 12.85 -10.85
CA GLN A 170 -9.23 12.28 -9.80
C GLN A 170 -10.06 11.87 -8.58
N TYR A 171 -11.02 12.71 -8.20
CA TYR A 171 -11.94 12.38 -7.12
C TYR A 171 -12.83 11.18 -7.46
N ALA A 172 -13.36 11.12 -8.69
CA ALA A 172 -14.17 9.99 -9.15
C ALA A 172 -13.36 8.68 -9.15
N ASN A 173 -12.08 8.72 -9.55
CA ASN A 173 -11.18 7.56 -9.50
C ASN A 173 -10.97 7.07 -8.06
N ARG A 174 -10.75 7.97 -7.10
CA ARG A 174 -10.67 7.60 -5.66
C ARG A 174 -11.96 6.94 -5.18
N MET A 175 -13.11 7.52 -5.52
CA MET A 175 -14.40 6.99 -5.08
C MET A 175 -14.69 5.62 -5.71
N ALA A 176 -14.34 5.41 -6.97
CA ALA A 176 -14.48 4.11 -7.63
C ALA A 176 -13.69 3.02 -6.90
N LEU A 177 -12.43 3.28 -6.54
CA LEU A 177 -11.62 2.34 -5.77
C LEU A 177 -12.18 2.13 -4.36
N ARG A 178 -12.54 3.22 -3.67
CA ARG A 178 -13.11 3.15 -2.32
C ARG A 178 -14.39 2.32 -2.28
N ASP A 179 -15.33 2.59 -3.16
CA ASP A 179 -16.63 1.91 -3.19
C ASP A 179 -16.46 0.43 -3.52
N LEU A 180 -15.53 0.12 -4.43
CA LEU A 180 -15.16 -1.25 -4.76
C LEU A 180 -14.61 -2.00 -3.54
N MET A 181 -13.73 -1.38 -2.76
CA MET A 181 -13.15 -1.96 -1.55
C MET A 181 -14.20 -2.11 -0.45
N LEU A 182 -14.99 -1.07 -0.19
CA LEU A 182 -16.07 -1.08 0.83
C LEU A 182 -17.09 -2.19 0.56
N SER A 183 -17.51 -2.36 -0.69
CA SER A 183 -18.49 -3.38 -1.10
C SER A 183 -18.02 -4.81 -0.84
N ASN A 184 -16.72 -4.99 -0.62
CA ASN A 184 -16.09 -6.30 -0.41
C ASN A 184 -15.50 -6.47 1.00
N GLY A 185 -15.94 -5.64 1.96
CA GLY A 185 -15.61 -5.80 3.38
C GLY A 185 -14.31 -5.17 3.83
N PHE A 186 -13.63 -4.41 2.96
CA PHE A 186 -12.53 -3.55 3.38
C PHE A 186 -13.08 -2.21 3.89
N ALA A 187 -12.42 -1.64 4.88
CA ALA A 187 -12.70 -0.28 5.33
C ALA A 187 -11.45 0.59 5.08
N PRO A 188 -11.63 1.88 4.77
CA PRO A 188 -10.49 2.79 4.76
C PRO A 188 -9.88 2.81 6.17
N LEU A 189 -8.57 2.99 6.25
CA LEU A 189 -7.97 3.28 7.55
C LEU A 189 -8.64 4.55 8.10
N PRO A 190 -9.00 4.56 9.40
CA PRO A 190 -9.52 5.78 9.98
C PRO A 190 -8.51 6.89 9.70
N GLU A 191 -9.00 8.02 9.23
CA GLU A 191 -8.19 9.22 9.14
C GLU A 191 -7.51 9.40 10.49
N ILE A 192 -6.20 9.60 10.44
CA ILE A 192 -5.47 9.95 11.63
C ILE A 192 -5.98 11.35 11.95
N SER A 193 -6.93 11.39 12.88
CA SER A 193 -7.43 12.64 13.44
C SER A 193 -6.25 13.34 14.10
N ALA A 194 -5.94 14.50 13.54
CA ALA A 194 -4.99 15.43 14.11
C ALA A 194 -5.38 15.79 15.56
#